data_c9d28691de0c706cffc8456cb2ebef86
#
_entry.id   c9d28691de0c706cffc8456cb2ebef86
#
_cell.length_a   1.000
_cell.length_b   1.000
_cell.length_c   1.000
_cell.angle_alpha   90.00
_cell.angle_beta   90.00
_cell.angle_gamma   90.00
#
_symmetry.space_group_name_H-M   'P 1'
#
loop_
_entity.id
_entity.type
_entity.pdbx_description
1 polymer ?
#
loop_
_entity_poly.entity_id
_entity_poly.type
_entity_poly.pdbx_seq_one_letter_code
_entity_poly.pdbx_strand_id
1 'polypeptide(L)'
;MSLFSRLFGSKTPEVPVDMSVEYQGFHITPEPMKESQGFRLCAVIEKEVGGAVKTHRLIRADTIADIEQCREVSIAKAKQMIDQMGERLF
;
A
#
# COMPACT_ATOMS: atom_id res chain seq x y z
N MET A 1 16.35 -9.27 0.56
CA MET A 1 16.27 -8.95 0.64
C MET A 1 16.27 -7.98 0.56
N SER A 2 16.13 -7.72 0.78
CA SER A 2 15.99 -6.62 0.28
C SER A 2 16.12 -5.51 1.15
N LEU A 3 16.31 -4.38 0.58
CA LEU A 3 16.46 -3.20 1.30
C LEU A 3 15.19 -2.94 1.98
N PHE A 4 14.06 -3.24 1.39
CA PHE A 4 12.80 -3.04 1.99
C PHE A 4 12.68 -3.81 3.28
N SER A 5 13.07 -5.02 3.30
CA SER A 5 12.98 -5.81 4.49
C SER A 5 13.76 -5.19 5.58
N ARG A 6 14.93 -4.64 5.27
CA ARG A 6 15.71 -4.05 6.25
C ARG A 6 15.13 -2.83 6.76
N LEU A 7 14.57 -2.01 5.89
CA LEU A 7 14.02 -0.79 6.31
C LEU A 7 12.82 -0.99 7.15
N PHE A 8 11.92 -1.85 6.80
CA PHE A 8 10.71 -2.01 7.53
C PHE A 8 10.86 -2.95 8.71
N GLY A 9 11.74 -3.87 8.62
CA GLY A 9 11.90 -4.82 9.69
C GLY A 9 12.37 -4.20 10.96
N SER A 10 13.11 -3.12 10.84
CA SER A 10 13.61 -2.55 12.04
C SER A 10 12.57 -1.71 12.71
N LYS A 11 11.46 -1.39 12.12
CA LYS A 11 10.54 -0.56 12.69
C LYS A 11 9.50 -1.25 13.22
N THR A 12 9.13 -1.91 13.77
CA THR A 12 8.09 -2.46 14.35
C THR A 12 6.92 -2.16 13.87
N PRO A 13 6.50 -2.54 12.98
CA PRO A 13 5.44 -2.15 12.34
C PRO A 13 4.18 -2.57 12.89
N GLU A 14 3.32 -1.73 12.87
CA GLU A 14 2.09 -1.99 13.30
C GLU A 14 1.45 -2.73 12.19
N VAL A 15 1.84 -2.59 10.94
CA VAL A 15 1.26 -3.26 9.81
C VAL A 15 2.09 -4.48 9.54
N PRO A 16 1.54 -5.66 9.62
CA PRO A 16 2.29 -6.87 9.41
C PRO A 16 2.83 -6.93 8.00
N VAL A 17 4.02 -7.39 7.84
CA VAL A 17 4.64 -7.46 6.57
C VAL A 17 3.90 -8.38 5.62
N ASP A 18 3.28 -9.41 6.10
CA ASP A 18 2.60 -10.33 5.21
C ASP A 18 1.34 -9.74 4.63
N MET A 19 0.96 -8.52 5.03
CA MET A 19 -0.18 -7.89 4.43
C MET A 19 0.25 -7.17 3.17
N SER A 20 1.54 -7.04 2.91
CA SER A 20 2.01 -6.35 1.74
C SER A 20 2.01 -7.25 0.54
N VAL A 21 1.84 -6.68 -0.63
CA VAL A 21 1.78 -7.42 -1.87
C VAL A 21 2.72 -6.78 -2.88
N GLU A 22 3.40 -7.58 -3.68
CA GLU A 22 4.25 -7.05 -4.73
C GLU A 22 3.52 -7.18 -6.04
N TYR A 23 3.54 -6.14 -6.86
CA TYR A 23 2.83 -6.13 -8.12
C TYR A 23 3.65 -5.34 -9.13
N GLN A 24 4.14 -6.00 -10.17
CA GLN A 24 4.92 -5.38 -11.23
C GLN A 24 6.08 -4.55 -10.72
N GLY A 25 6.73 -5.03 -9.70
CA GLY A 25 7.86 -4.33 -9.12
C GLY A 25 7.50 -3.29 -8.07
N PHE A 26 6.21 -3.07 -7.85
CA PHE A 26 5.77 -2.15 -6.83
C PHE A 26 5.40 -2.93 -5.57
N HIS A 27 5.57 -2.29 -4.42
CA HIS A 27 5.27 -2.90 -3.15
C HIS A 27 4.05 -2.16 -2.60
N ILE A 28 2.96 -2.87 -2.39
CA ILE A 28 1.72 -2.28 -1.96
C ILE A 28 1.41 -2.72 -0.53
N THR A 29 1.21 -1.78 0.36
CA THR A 29 0.87 -2.08 1.74
C THR A 29 -0.47 -1.44 2.04
N PRO A 30 -1.52 -2.21 2.30
CA PRO A 30 -2.81 -1.63 2.62
C PRO A 30 -2.78 -1.04 4.02
N GLU A 31 -3.34 0.13 4.19
CA GLU A 31 -3.38 0.79 5.49
C GLU A 31 -4.77 1.35 5.74
N PRO A 32 -5.78 0.53 5.97
CA PRO A 32 -7.12 1.03 6.19
C PRO A 32 -7.13 2.03 7.34
N MET A 33 -7.85 3.14 7.16
CA MET A 33 -7.92 4.16 8.18
C MET A 33 -9.26 4.06 8.85
N LYS A 34 -9.28 3.87 10.16
CA LYS A 34 -10.52 3.72 10.86
C LYS A 34 -11.29 5.00 10.93
N GLU A 35 -12.58 4.94 10.63
CA GLU A 35 -13.46 6.08 10.68
C GLU A 35 -14.76 5.66 11.33
N SER A 36 -15.63 6.60 11.60
CA SER A 36 -16.87 6.32 12.31
C SER A 36 -17.76 5.34 11.55
N GLN A 37 -17.68 5.32 10.24
CA GLN A 37 -18.53 4.46 9.47
C GLN A 37 -17.84 3.24 8.91
N GLY A 38 -16.63 2.97 9.29
CA GLY A 38 -15.90 1.84 8.78
C GLY A 38 -14.45 2.18 8.56
N PHE A 39 -13.86 1.68 7.48
CA PHE A 39 -12.46 1.91 7.21
C PHE A 39 -12.29 2.55 5.86
N ARG A 40 -11.53 3.62 5.80
CA ARG A 40 -11.28 4.32 4.55
C ARG A 40 -10.22 3.57 3.76
N LEU A 41 -10.41 3.48 2.46
CA LEU A 41 -9.46 2.79 1.60
C LEU A 41 -8.17 3.60 1.55
N CYS A 42 -7.08 2.95 1.88
CA CYS A 42 -5.78 3.62 1.87
C CYS A 42 -4.70 2.57 1.65
N ALA A 43 -3.71 2.90 0.87
CA ALA A 43 -2.59 1.99 0.62
C ALA A 43 -1.34 2.81 0.34
N VAL A 44 -0.20 2.25 0.67
CA VAL A 44 1.07 2.88 0.38
C VAL A 44 1.71 2.08 -0.74
N ILE A 45 2.11 2.74 -1.83
CA ILE A 45 2.73 2.10 -2.97
C ILE A 45 4.16 2.58 -3.02
N GLU A 46 5.10 1.65 -3.03
CA GLU A 46 6.49 2.00 -3.05
C GLU A 46 7.25 1.25 -4.12
N LYS A 47 8.29 1.82 -4.64
CA LYS A 47 9.12 1.16 -5.62
C LYS A 47 10.52 1.75 -5.56
N GLU A 48 11.53 0.92 -5.70
CA GLU A 48 12.88 1.39 -5.74
C GLU A 48 13.21 1.75 -7.17
N VAL A 49 13.58 2.98 -7.42
CA VAL A 49 13.88 3.45 -8.76
C VAL A 49 15.22 4.13 -8.70
N GLY A 50 16.20 3.62 -9.42
CA GLY A 50 17.50 4.25 -9.47
C GLY A 50 18.19 4.35 -8.12
N GLY A 51 17.98 3.39 -7.26
CA GLY A 51 18.63 3.40 -5.97
C GLY A 51 17.88 4.17 -4.89
N ALA A 52 16.76 4.77 -5.24
CA ALA A 52 15.98 5.53 -4.27
C ALA A 52 14.58 4.94 -4.18
N VAL A 53 14.02 4.92 -2.99
CA VAL A 53 12.68 4.38 -2.81
C VAL A 53 11.70 5.52 -2.97
N LYS A 54 10.78 5.35 -3.93
CA LYS A 54 9.73 6.33 -4.19
C LYS A 54 8.45 5.84 -3.53
N THR A 55 7.68 6.73 -3.00
CA THR A 55 6.48 6.37 -2.25
C THR A 55 5.29 7.21 -2.68
N HIS A 56 4.15 6.58 -2.81
CA HIS A 56 2.91 7.28 -3.13
C HIS A 56 1.84 6.71 -2.20
N ARG A 57 1.11 7.57 -1.52
CA ARG A 57 0.04 7.13 -0.64
C ARG A 57 -1.29 7.32 -1.35
N LEU A 58 -2.04 6.23 -1.52
CA LEU A 58 -3.32 6.27 -2.16
C LEU A 58 -4.36 6.39 -1.07
N ILE A 59 -5.19 7.42 -1.10
CA ILE A 59 -6.27 7.58 -0.15
C ILE A 59 -7.53 7.85 -0.92
N ARG A 60 -8.57 7.06 -0.63
CA ARG A 60 -9.84 7.23 -1.34
C ARG A 60 -10.90 7.68 -0.34
N ALA A 61 -11.96 8.28 -0.85
CA ALA A 61 -13.03 8.73 0.02
C ALA A 61 -13.93 7.59 0.47
N ASP A 62 -13.87 6.46 -0.21
CA ASP A 62 -14.76 5.35 0.09
C ASP A 62 -14.42 4.69 1.42
N THR A 63 -15.43 4.20 2.11
CA THR A 63 -15.20 3.46 3.34
C THR A 63 -15.91 2.11 3.23
N ILE A 64 -15.37 1.11 3.91
CA ILE A 64 -15.92 -0.23 3.91
C ILE A 64 -15.96 -0.69 5.35
N ALA A 65 -17.08 -1.27 5.75
CA ALA A 65 -17.24 -1.65 7.14
C ALA A 65 -16.30 -2.75 7.62
N ASP A 66 -15.95 -3.68 6.72
CA ASP A 66 -15.11 -4.80 7.10
C ASP A 66 -13.65 -4.49 6.79
N ILE A 67 -12.78 -4.59 7.76
CA ILE A 67 -11.39 -4.22 7.59
C ILE A 67 -10.68 -5.13 6.59
N GLU A 68 -10.99 -6.41 6.57
CA GLU A 68 -10.33 -7.30 5.63
C GLU A 68 -10.75 -7.01 4.21
N GLN A 69 -12.01 -6.71 4.00
CA GLN A 69 -12.47 -6.35 2.68
C GLN A 69 -11.85 -5.01 2.29
N CYS A 70 -11.70 -4.11 3.24
CA CYS A 70 -11.08 -2.82 2.97
C CYS A 70 -9.63 -3.03 2.49
N ARG A 71 -8.89 -3.95 3.11
CA ARG A 71 -7.54 -4.22 2.69
C ARG A 71 -7.52 -4.77 1.27
N GLU A 72 -8.42 -5.70 0.95
CA GLU A 72 -8.44 -6.28 -0.37
C GLU A 72 -8.78 -5.24 -1.42
N VAL A 73 -9.74 -4.40 -1.15
CA VAL A 73 -10.15 -3.39 -2.11
C VAL A 73 -9.05 -2.32 -2.24
N SER A 74 -8.37 -1.99 -1.14
CA SER A 74 -7.28 -1.04 -1.19
C SER A 74 -6.17 -1.55 -2.10
N ILE A 75 -5.85 -2.84 -2.00
CA ILE A 75 -4.82 -3.42 -2.85
C ILE A 75 -5.30 -3.43 -4.30
N ALA A 76 -6.56 -3.76 -4.54
CA ALA A 76 -7.08 -3.78 -5.90
C ALA A 76 -7.02 -2.40 -6.53
N LYS A 77 -7.35 -1.35 -5.75
CA LYS A 77 -7.29 0.00 -6.27
C LYS A 77 -5.84 0.41 -6.55
N ALA A 78 -4.93 -0.02 -5.70
CA ALA A 78 -3.51 0.29 -5.91
C ALA A 78 -3.01 -0.37 -7.19
N LYS A 79 -3.40 -1.63 -7.42
CA LYS A 79 -2.98 -2.32 -8.62
C LYS A 79 -3.54 -1.62 -9.86
N GLN A 80 -4.78 -1.16 -9.77
CA GLN A 80 -5.40 -0.48 -10.88
C GLN A 80 -4.65 0.82 -11.17
N MET A 81 -4.26 1.54 -10.15
CA MET A 81 -3.53 2.77 -10.34
C MET A 81 -2.16 2.50 -10.95
N ILE A 82 -1.50 1.42 -10.53
CA ILE A 82 -0.22 1.06 -11.09
C ILE A 82 -0.39 0.71 -12.58
N ASP A 83 -1.45 0.00 -12.93
CA ASP A 83 -1.68 -0.36 -14.32
C ASP A 83 -1.89 0.88 -15.17
N GLN A 84 -2.49 1.91 -14.63
CA GLN A 84 -2.77 3.11 -15.39
C GLN A 84 -1.60 4.07 -15.44
N MET A 85 -0.88 4.19 -14.37
CA MET A 85 0.15 5.23 -14.28
C MET A 85 1.59 4.73 -14.22
N GLY A 86 1.78 3.53 -13.70
CA GLY A 86 3.14 3.02 -13.57
C GLY A 86 3.99 3.96 -12.76
N GLU A 87 5.19 4.21 -13.18
CA GLU A 87 6.09 5.05 -12.42
C GLU A 87 5.70 6.51 -12.42
N ARG A 88 4.69 6.87 -13.17
CA ARG A 88 4.23 8.25 -13.14
C ARG A 88 3.47 8.55 -11.86
N LEU A 89 3.28 7.56 -11.01
CA LEU A 89 2.68 7.78 -9.73
C LEU A 89 3.57 8.67 -8.87
N PHE A 90 4.86 8.64 -9.09
CA PHE A 90 5.81 9.33 -8.22
C PHE A 90 6.29 10.67 -8.77
#